data_a362c9fba904721673718bf998e0ea92
#
_entry.id   a362c9fba904721673718bf998e0ea92
#
_cell.length_a   1.000
_cell.length_b   1.000
_cell.length_c   1.000
_cell.angle_alpha   90.00
_cell.angle_beta   90.00
_cell.angle_gamma   90.00
#
_symmetry.space_group_name_H-M   'P 1'
#
loop_
_entity.id
_entity.type
_entity.pdbx_description
1 polymer ?
#
loop_
_entity_poly.entity_id
_entity_poly.type
_entity_poly.pdbx_seq_one_letter_code
_entity_poly.pdbx_strand_id
1 'polypeptide(L)'
;MTAPMHGRRGFALRLAALAAACTLPHAAAGQTGAAADRRRRIFIVCSYDRSYIWSQQTQRGVNAALRKFGYVSAAEEPGLLAEQDGFENGSVVLRKAWMDTKRRDSRADIARATARIIAEIKAFKPDLLLLGDDNAANFVGNQFVDTELPIVFWGINGLPLKYGLIQRMDAPGRNVTGVWQSGYHKESLDLLKKIVPSAQTFAILACDSESTRPNVKLIEEMSARGALPLRLVDKAVTNSFEQWKERALDFAGRVDAIYMLNHDTLRDRDGNHVGYLTAGRWYLENIRIPEASHEDQFVLEGMLLTANDSGFNQGHLAFEMAHEILSRGLSPARMAVRTPERGPYMVNRQRARALGVDLEEVLYLIDELIDRSLALER
;
A
#
# COMPACT_ATOMS: atom_id res chain seq x y z
N MET A 1 15.76 -8.45 -78.49
CA MET A 1 15.74 -7.36 -79.50
C MET A 1 16.07 -6.10 -78.75
N THR A 2 17.27 -5.74 -78.92
CA THR A 2 17.97 -4.53 -79.32
C THR A 2 17.98 -3.38 -78.33
N ALA A 3 19.14 -3.22 -77.72
CA ALA A 3 19.73 -1.93 -77.35
C ALA A 3 20.09 -1.21 -78.70
N PRO A 4 20.53 0.02 -78.82
CA PRO A 4 21.73 0.58 -78.20
C PRO A 4 21.63 2.09 -77.81
N MET A 5 22.48 2.59 -76.93
CA MET A 5 23.84 3.17 -77.03
C MET A 5 23.96 4.64 -77.47
N HIS A 6 24.85 5.35 -76.78
CA HIS A 6 25.69 6.53 -77.05
C HIS A 6 25.00 7.94 -76.89
N GLY A 7 25.65 8.91 -76.30
CA GLY A 7 26.95 9.45 -76.49
C GLY A 7 27.40 10.58 -75.58
N ARG A 8 28.63 10.72 -75.63
CA ARG A 8 29.67 11.45 -74.88
C ARG A 8 29.71 12.98 -75.09
N ARG A 9 30.47 13.61 -74.16
CA ARG A 9 31.27 14.87 -74.22
C ARG A 9 30.56 16.12 -73.70
N GLY A 10 31.20 16.99 -72.90
CA GLY A 10 32.62 17.31 -72.75
C GLY A 10 32.85 18.36 -71.66
N PHE A 11 34.05 18.41 -71.29
CA PHE A 11 34.91 19.32 -70.53
C PHE A 11 34.45 20.79 -70.34
N ALA A 12 34.62 21.31 -69.11
CA ALA A 12 35.28 22.61 -68.89
C ALA A 12 35.70 22.77 -67.39
N LEU A 13 36.99 22.83 -67.14
CA LEU A 13 37.62 23.36 -65.92
C LEU A 13 37.34 24.87 -65.79
N ARG A 14 37.11 25.35 -64.56
CA ARG A 14 37.64 26.63 -64.07
C ARG A 14 37.86 26.64 -62.55
N LEU A 15 39.01 27.23 -62.19
CA LEU A 15 39.67 27.36 -60.90
C LEU A 15 38.93 28.24 -59.85
N ALA A 16 39.12 27.85 -58.61
CA ALA A 16 39.55 28.64 -57.45
C ALA A 16 38.72 29.85 -56.95
N ALA A 17 38.26 29.71 -55.70
CA ALA A 17 38.50 30.72 -54.67
C ALA A 17 38.42 30.09 -53.30
N LEU A 18 39.51 30.08 -52.49
CA LEU A 18 39.58 29.81 -51.07
C LEU A 18 38.78 30.91 -50.31
N ALA A 19 37.79 30.49 -49.51
CA ALA A 19 37.29 31.26 -48.40
C ALA A 19 37.48 30.44 -47.14
N ALA A 20 38.45 30.78 -46.31
CA ALA A 20 38.65 30.22 -44.99
C ALA A 20 37.53 30.73 -44.07
N ALA A 21 36.56 29.87 -43.77
CA ALA A 21 35.59 30.12 -42.70
C ALA A 21 36.14 29.52 -41.40
N CYS A 22 36.53 30.41 -40.48
CA CYS A 22 36.83 30.06 -39.12
C CYS A 22 35.60 29.43 -38.45
N THR A 23 35.59 28.11 -38.31
CA THR A 23 34.65 27.41 -37.42
C THR A 23 35.14 27.56 -36.00
N LEU A 24 34.51 28.46 -35.25
CA LEU A 24 34.57 28.46 -33.79
C LEU A 24 33.88 27.19 -33.29
N PRO A 25 34.51 26.43 -32.37
CA PRO A 25 33.82 25.34 -31.73
C PRO A 25 32.71 25.93 -30.85
N HIS A 26 31.45 25.65 -31.17
CA HIS A 26 30.36 25.80 -30.21
C HIS A 26 30.66 24.84 -29.09
N ALA A 27 31.18 25.37 -27.99
CA ALA A 27 31.14 24.67 -26.71
C ALA A 27 29.66 24.49 -26.34
N ALA A 28 29.14 23.31 -26.57
CA ALA A 28 27.93 22.84 -25.95
C ALA A 28 28.21 22.84 -24.44
N ALA A 29 27.91 23.94 -23.77
CA ALA A 29 27.86 23.99 -22.32
C ALA A 29 26.78 23.00 -21.89
N GLY A 30 27.21 21.80 -21.53
CA GLY A 30 26.38 20.83 -20.87
C GLY A 30 25.85 21.43 -19.58
N GLN A 31 24.56 21.76 -19.56
CA GLN A 31 23.84 22.04 -18.32
C GLN A 31 23.64 20.73 -17.56
N THR A 32 24.72 20.16 -17.06
CA THR A 32 24.71 19.05 -16.09
C THR A 32 25.37 19.54 -14.81
N GLY A 33 24.70 20.41 -14.04
CA GLY A 33 25.35 20.91 -12.85
C GLY A 33 24.49 21.62 -11.82
N ALA A 34 23.18 21.77 -12.02
CA ALA A 34 22.37 22.56 -11.09
C ALA A 34 21.25 21.76 -10.37
N ALA A 35 21.09 20.47 -10.65
CA ALA A 35 20.05 19.65 -10.00
C ALA A 35 20.54 18.81 -8.81
N ALA A 36 21.84 18.76 -8.54
CA ALA A 36 22.45 17.84 -7.57
C ALA A 36 22.52 18.35 -6.13
N ASP A 37 22.20 19.61 -5.85
CA ASP A 37 22.47 20.23 -4.53
C ASP A 37 21.22 20.75 -3.79
N ARG A 38 20.02 20.46 -4.28
CA ARG A 38 18.80 20.87 -3.58
C ARG A 38 18.21 19.71 -2.79
N ARG A 39 18.10 19.87 -1.46
CA ARG A 39 17.39 18.93 -0.58
C ARG A 39 15.99 18.64 -1.11
N ARG A 40 15.64 17.36 -1.23
CA ARG A 40 14.30 16.94 -1.67
C ARG A 40 13.28 17.14 -0.56
N ARG A 41 12.19 17.78 -0.85
CA ARG A 41 11.08 18.05 0.08
C ARG A 41 9.96 17.06 -0.14
N ILE A 42 9.74 16.17 0.79
CA ILE A 42 8.74 15.09 0.67
C ILE A 42 7.72 15.24 1.79
N PHE A 43 6.44 15.26 1.42
CA PHE A 43 5.36 15.27 2.39
C PHE A 43 4.65 13.92 2.38
N ILE A 44 4.46 13.32 3.54
CA ILE A 44 3.82 12.02 3.72
C ILE A 44 2.50 12.23 4.46
N VAL A 45 1.39 11.75 3.92
CA VAL A 45 0.09 11.74 4.58
C VAL A 45 -0.31 10.29 4.83
N CYS A 46 -0.63 9.97 6.07
CA CYS A 46 -1.12 8.64 6.47
C CYS A 46 -2.60 8.74 6.88
N SER A 47 -3.41 7.80 6.41
CA SER A 47 -4.84 7.74 6.75
C SER A 47 -5.07 7.45 8.22
N TYR A 48 -4.19 6.67 8.84
CA TYR A 48 -4.34 6.21 10.22
C TYR A 48 -3.45 7.00 11.18
N ASP A 49 -3.39 6.59 12.43
CA ASP A 49 -2.55 7.23 13.43
C ASP A 49 -1.13 6.62 13.45
N ARG A 50 -0.20 7.36 14.05
CA ARG A 50 1.22 6.99 14.08
C ARG A 50 1.52 5.70 14.83
N SER A 51 0.71 5.34 15.83
CA SER A 51 0.90 4.13 16.64
C SER A 51 0.21 2.89 16.04
N TYR A 52 -0.59 3.05 15.00
CA TYR A 52 -1.28 1.94 14.36
C TYR A 52 -0.26 1.01 13.68
N ILE A 53 -0.43 -0.30 13.88
CA ILE A 53 0.57 -1.29 13.46
C ILE A 53 0.89 -1.22 11.95
N TRP A 54 -0.12 -1.07 11.11
CA TRP A 54 0.05 -0.89 9.67
C TRP A 54 0.85 0.38 9.32
N SER A 55 0.59 1.50 10.01
CA SER A 55 1.37 2.74 9.84
C SER A 55 2.83 2.53 10.20
N GLN A 56 3.12 1.76 11.25
CA GLN A 56 4.48 1.42 11.65
C GLN A 56 5.18 0.56 10.58
N GLN A 57 4.48 -0.40 10.00
CA GLN A 57 5.03 -1.30 9.00
C GLN A 57 5.30 -0.59 7.67
N THR A 58 4.33 0.14 7.15
CA THR A 58 4.50 0.91 5.91
C THR A 58 5.61 1.94 6.04
N GLN A 59 5.70 2.62 7.19
CA GLN A 59 6.77 3.57 7.46
C GLN A 59 8.15 2.90 7.51
N ARG A 60 8.27 1.70 8.09
CA ARG A 60 9.52 0.93 8.04
C ARG A 60 9.95 0.62 6.60
N GLY A 61 9.00 0.28 5.74
CA GLY A 61 9.26 0.09 4.30
C GLY A 61 9.78 1.36 3.63
N VAL A 62 9.12 2.49 3.87
CA VAL A 62 9.55 3.80 3.36
C VAL A 62 10.97 4.16 3.87
N ASN A 63 11.24 3.94 5.16
CA ASN A 63 12.55 4.22 5.76
C ASN A 63 13.66 3.36 5.16
N ALA A 64 13.41 2.07 4.97
CA ALA A 64 14.36 1.15 4.33
C ALA A 64 14.68 1.58 2.89
N ALA A 65 13.69 2.04 2.14
CA ALA A 65 13.91 2.56 0.79
C ALA A 65 14.65 3.92 0.80
N LEU A 66 14.33 4.83 1.72
CA LEU A 66 15.09 6.08 1.93
C LEU A 66 16.58 5.77 2.15
N ARG A 67 16.89 4.78 2.99
CA ARG A 67 18.27 4.33 3.23
C ARG A 67 18.89 3.69 1.97
N LYS A 68 18.17 2.78 1.32
CA LYS A 68 18.62 2.09 0.09
C LYS A 68 19.07 3.07 -0.98
N PHE A 69 18.36 4.18 -1.14
CA PHE A 69 18.64 5.20 -2.15
C PHE A 69 19.48 6.36 -1.65
N GLY A 70 20.04 6.28 -0.45
CA GLY A 70 21.01 7.24 0.08
C GLY A 70 20.42 8.58 0.51
N TYR A 71 19.10 8.69 0.74
CA TYR A 71 18.48 9.89 1.33
C TYR A 71 18.79 10.02 2.82
N VAL A 72 18.98 8.88 3.49
CA VAL A 72 19.34 8.79 4.90
C VAL A 72 20.40 7.72 5.11
N SER A 73 21.24 7.92 6.13
CA SER A 73 22.22 6.93 6.58
C SER A 73 21.60 5.94 7.56
N ALA A 74 22.29 4.82 7.81
CA ALA A 74 21.87 3.85 8.84
C ALA A 74 21.81 4.46 10.25
N ALA A 75 22.63 5.44 10.56
CA ALA A 75 22.63 6.13 11.85
C ALA A 75 21.42 7.09 12.00
N GLU A 76 20.91 7.62 10.89
CA GLU A 76 19.77 8.55 10.87
C GLU A 76 18.41 7.82 10.81
N GLU A 77 18.38 6.59 10.34
CA GLU A 77 17.13 5.81 10.16
C GLU A 77 16.27 5.71 11.44
N PRO A 78 16.82 5.51 12.65
CA PRO A 78 16.01 5.50 13.87
C PRO A 78 15.23 6.79 14.11
N GLY A 79 15.71 7.95 13.65
CA GLY A 79 15.00 9.23 13.72
C GLY A 79 13.79 9.34 12.77
N LEU A 80 13.57 8.34 11.91
CA LEU A 80 12.48 8.29 10.95
C LEU A 80 11.31 7.40 11.40
N LEU A 81 11.28 6.98 12.65
CA LEU A 81 10.20 6.15 13.18
C LEU A 81 8.82 6.77 12.91
N ALA A 82 7.78 5.96 12.91
CA ALA A 82 6.43 6.42 12.60
C ALA A 82 5.96 7.54 13.54
N GLU A 83 6.43 7.56 14.78
CA GLU A 83 6.11 8.57 15.79
C GLU A 83 6.66 9.97 15.48
N GLN A 84 7.66 10.07 14.60
CA GLN A 84 8.24 11.35 14.20
C GLN A 84 7.39 12.05 13.13
N ASP A 85 7.05 13.31 13.33
CA ASP A 85 6.29 14.12 12.36
C ASP A 85 7.16 14.78 11.30
N GLY A 86 8.47 14.72 11.44
CA GLY A 86 9.39 15.27 10.48
C GLY A 86 10.84 14.86 10.72
N PHE A 87 11.62 14.99 9.67
CA PHE A 87 13.06 14.73 9.68
C PHE A 87 13.73 15.61 8.62
N GLU A 88 14.96 16.05 8.86
CA GLU A 88 15.74 16.73 7.85
C GLU A 88 17.25 16.46 8.01
N ASN A 89 17.92 16.40 6.87
CA ASN A 89 19.37 16.34 6.76
C ASN A 89 19.85 17.10 5.50
N GLY A 90 21.08 16.87 5.06
CA GLY A 90 21.63 17.48 3.84
C GLY A 90 20.91 17.09 2.55
N SER A 91 20.24 15.94 2.50
CA SER A 91 19.65 15.36 1.28
C SER A 91 18.15 15.53 1.19
N VAL A 92 17.42 15.46 2.32
CA VAL A 92 15.96 15.40 2.36
C VAL A 92 15.38 16.22 3.50
N VAL A 93 14.19 16.77 3.26
CA VAL A 93 13.29 17.32 4.28
C VAL A 93 11.99 16.57 4.21
N LEU A 94 11.67 15.80 5.25
CA LEU A 94 10.42 15.03 5.39
C LEU A 94 9.46 15.75 6.34
N ARG A 95 8.17 15.72 6.00
CA ARG A 95 7.07 16.07 6.92
C ARG A 95 6.01 14.98 6.81
N LYS A 96 5.40 14.64 7.94
CA LYS A 96 4.34 13.64 8.04
C LYS A 96 3.09 14.26 8.66
N ALA A 97 1.94 13.86 8.16
CA ALA A 97 0.65 14.22 8.71
C ALA A 97 -0.24 12.99 8.82
N TRP A 98 -1.04 12.94 9.87
CA TRP A 98 -1.88 11.82 10.25
C TRP A 98 -3.33 12.26 10.27
N MET A 99 -4.21 11.47 9.61
CA MET A 99 -5.65 11.73 9.58
C MET A 99 -6.39 11.10 10.76
N ASP A 100 -5.87 9.97 11.29
CA ASP A 100 -6.45 9.21 12.41
C ASP A 100 -7.86 8.66 12.14
N THR A 101 -8.10 8.19 10.91
CA THR A 101 -9.45 7.83 10.45
C THR A 101 -9.99 6.50 11.01
N LYS A 102 -9.21 5.75 11.80
CA LYS A 102 -9.73 4.57 12.53
C LYS A 102 -10.49 4.98 13.80
N ARG A 103 -10.04 6.04 14.48
CA ARG A 103 -10.68 6.57 15.70
C ARG A 103 -11.61 7.74 15.41
N ARG A 104 -11.33 8.52 14.34
CA ARG A 104 -12.03 9.73 13.93
C ARG A 104 -12.57 9.57 12.51
N ASP A 105 -13.54 8.68 12.37
CA ASP A 105 -14.10 8.22 11.10
C ASP A 105 -15.35 9.01 10.65
N SER A 106 -15.82 9.97 11.45
CA SER A 106 -16.97 10.80 11.04
C SER A 106 -16.60 11.67 9.83
N ARG A 107 -17.58 11.94 8.96
CA ARG A 107 -17.39 12.85 7.82
C ARG A 107 -16.81 14.21 8.24
N ALA A 108 -17.23 14.73 9.39
CA ALA A 108 -16.76 16.00 9.92
C ALA A 108 -15.29 15.91 10.37
N ASP A 109 -14.87 14.83 11.00
CA ASP A 109 -13.48 14.60 11.42
C ASP A 109 -12.55 14.48 10.21
N ILE A 110 -12.95 13.66 9.23
CA ILE A 110 -12.21 13.49 7.99
C ILE A 110 -12.06 14.83 7.26
N ALA A 111 -13.14 15.60 7.14
CA ALA A 111 -13.10 16.92 6.49
C ALA A 111 -12.17 17.90 7.21
N ARG A 112 -12.16 17.91 8.56
CA ARG A 112 -11.25 18.76 9.36
C ARG A 112 -9.78 18.34 9.17
N ALA A 113 -9.50 17.03 9.24
CA ALA A 113 -8.14 16.51 9.00
C ALA A 113 -7.66 16.85 7.60
N THR A 114 -8.51 16.65 6.59
CA THR A 114 -8.22 16.96 5.19
C THR A 114 -7.89 18.45 5.01
N ALA A 115 -8.71 19.36 5.51
CA ALA A 115 -8.50 20.81 5.38
C ALA A 115 -7.18 21.24 6.04
N ARG A 116 -6.88 20.75 7.24
CA ARG A 116 -5.62 21.00 7.96
C ARG A 116 -4.42 20.52 7.14
N ILE A 117 -4.45 19.28 6.68
CA ILE A 117 -3.32 18.68 5.95
C ILE A 117 -3.08 19.38 4.61
N ILE A 118 -4.13 19.76 3.88
CA ILE A 118 -3.98 20.54 2.64
C ILE A 118 -3.28 21.87 2.91
N ALA A 119 -3.62 22.57 4.00
CA ALA A 119 -2.95 23.81 4.37
C ALA A 119 -1.46 23.58 4.70
N GLU A 120 -1.14 22.51 5.42
CA GLU A 120 0.24 22.11 5.73
C GLU A 120 1.04 21.79 4.44
N ILE A 121 0.47 21.03 3.50
CA ILE A 121 1.11 20.69 2.22
C ILE A 121 1.40 21.98 1.41
N LYS A 122 0.42 22.88 1.30
CA LYS A 122 0.57 24.16 0.58
C LYS A 122 1.66 25.04 1.21
N ALA A 123 1.74 25.09 2.53
CA ALA A 123 2.77 25.85 3.25
C ALA A 123 4.15 25.19 3.10
N PHE A 124 4.23 23.88 3.13
CA PHE A 124 5.48 23.13 3.02
C PHE A 124 6.05 23.14 1.61
N LYS A 125 5.23 23.20 0.56
CA LYS A 125 5.63 23.18 -0.87
C LYS A 125 6.53 21.97 -1.19
N PRO A 126 6.04 20.74 -1.11
CA PRO A 126 6.82 19.54 -1.38
C PRO A 126 7.19 19.42 -2.87
N ASP A 127 8.28 18.70 -3.13
CA ASP A 127 8.66 18.24 -4.47
C ASP A 127 7.92 16.93 -4.85
N LEU A 128 7.40 16.22 -3.83
CA LEU A 128 6.63 14.99 -4.00
C LEU A 128 5.70 14.76 -2.80
N LEU A 129 4.51 14.26 -3.07
CA LEU A 129 3.52 13.86 -2.08
C LEU A 129 3.40 12.33 -2.04
N LEU A 130 3.57 11.75 -0.85
CA LEU A 130 3.33 10.34 -0.56
C LEU A 130 2.02 10.19 0.22
N LEU A 131 1.15 9.27 -0.20
CA LEU A 131 -0.18 9.08 0.38
C LEU A 131 -0.37 7.64 0.82
N GLY A 132 -0.52 7.41 2.11
CA GLY A 132 -0.83 6.10 2.68
C GLY A 132 -2.32 5.89 2.86
N ASP A 133 -2.78 4.81 2.24
CA ASP A 133 -4.12 4.23 2.35
C ASP A 133 -5.26 5.06 1.74
N ASP A 134 -6.46 4.46 1.73
CA ASP A 134 -7.65 4.94 0.99
C ASP A 134 -8.05 6.37 1.33
N ASN A 135 -8.11 6.73 2.63
CA ASN A 135 -8.61 8.05 3.03
C ASN A 135 -7.65 9.19 2.65
N ALA A 136 -6.34 9.01 2.84
CA ALA A 136 -5.35 10.00 2.41
C ALA A 136 -5.36 10.18 0.90
N ALA A 137 -5.42 9.09 0.16
CA ALA A 137 -5.48 9.12 -1.30
C ALA A 137 -6.77 9.75 -1.81
N ASN A 138 -7.93 9.35 -1.28
CA ASN A 138 -9.23 9.82 -1.73
C ASN A 138 -9.50 11.29 -1.31
N PHE A 139 -9.25 11.67 -0.07
CA PHE A 139 -9.66 12.99 0.41
C PHE A 139 -8.57 14.06 0.26
N VAL A 140 -7.30 13.71 0.50
CA VAL A 140 -6.19 14.66 0.34
C VAL A 140 -5.63 14.62 -1.09
N GLY A 141 -5.38 13.43 -1.64
CA GLY A 141 -4.79 13.26 -2.97
C GLY A 141 -5.59 13.95 -4.07
N ASN A 142 -6.91 13.79 -4.06
CA ASN A 142 -7.80 14.40 -5.05
C ASN A 142 -7.71 15.93 -5.14
N GLN A 143 -7.24 16.62 -4.08
CA GLN A 143 -7.06 18.08 -4.10
C GLN A 143 -5.83 18.52 -4.88
N PHE A 144 -4.95 17.58 -5.24
CA PHE A 144 -3.69 17.84 -5.97
C PHE A 144 -3.60 17.06 -7.29
N VAL A 145 -4.66 16.33 -7.67
CA VAL A 145 -4.75 15.70 -9.01
C VAL A 145 -4.75 16.78 -10.08
N ASP A 146 -4.08 16.52 -11.20
CA ASP A 146 -3.91 17.43 -12.33
C ASP A 146 -3.13 18.71 -11.99
N THR A 147 -2.31 18.69 -10.93
CA THR A 147 -1.32 19.74 -10.63
C THR A 147 0.08 19.31 -11.04
N GLU A 148 1.06 20.21 -10.88
CA GLU A 148 2.49 19.89 -11.12
C GLU A 148 3.11 19.00 -10.02
N LEU A 149 2.48 18.86 -8.86
CA LEU A 149 2.97 18.08 -7.74
C LEU A 149 2.84 16.58 -8.01
N PRO A 150 3.95 15.82 -8.15
CA PRO A 150 3.86 14.37 -8.32
C PRO A 150 3.39 13.69 -7.05
N ILE A 151 2.54 12.69 -7.21
CA ILE A 151 1.91 11.94 -6.13
C ILE A 151 2.18 10.45 -6.31
N VAL A 152 2.60 9.79 -5.22
CA VAL A 152 2.69 8.33 -5.14
C VAL A 152 1.88 7.85 -3.94
N PHE A 153 0.95 6.92 -4.17
CA PHE A 153 0.16 6.30 -3.10
C PHE A 153 0.64 4.87 -2.78
N TRP A 154 0.27 4.37 -1.59
CA TRP A 154 0.37 2.96 -1.20
C TRP A 154 -0.83 2.52 -0.38
N GLY A 155 -1.04 1.19 -0.24
CA GLY A 155 -2.02 0.62 0.67
C GLY A 155 -3.48 0.91 0.30
N ILE A 156 -3.76 1.28 -0.96
CA ILE A 156 -5.12 1.51 -1.40
C ILE A 156 -5.82 0.17 -1.65
N ASN A 157 -6.88 -0.11 -0.89
CA ASN A 157 -7.72 -1.28 -1.04
C ASN A 157 -8.77 -1.09 -2.16
N GLY A 158 -9.27 0.12 -2.30
CA GLY A 158 -10.17 0.48 -3.40
C GLY A 158 -9.46 0.55 -4.75
N LEU A 159 -10.24 0.64 -5.83
CA LEU A 159 -9.64 0.90 -7.14
C LEU A 159 -9.28 2.38 -7.27
N PRO A 160 -8.01 2.74 -7.51
CA PRO A 160 -7.59 4.15 -7.68
C PRO A 160 -8.34 4.91 -8.76
N LEU A 161 -8.82 4.18 -9.80
CA LEU A 161 -9.69 4.74 -10.83
C LEU A 161 -11.01 5.28 -10.27
N LYS A 162 -11.62 4.56 -9.31
CA LYS A 162 -12.90 4.96 -8.69
C LYS A 162 -12.75 6.19 -7.80
N TYR A 163 -11.57 6.40 -7.25
CA TYR A 163 -11.24 7.62 -6.51
C TYR A 163 -10.92 8.80 -7.43
N GLY A 164 -10.85 8.59 -8.76
CA GLY A 164 -10.51 9.65 -9.71
C GLY A 164 -9.04 10.05 -9.72
N LEU A 165 -8.17 9.27 -9.07
CA LEU A 165 -6.74 9.55 -8.95
C LEU A 165 -5.99 9.30 -10.26
N ILE A 166 -6.39 8.28 -11.00
CA ILE A 166 -5.77 7.83 -12.25
C ILE A 166 -6.82 7.50 -13.28
N GLN A 167 -6.42 7.44 -14.55
CA GLN A 167 -7.30 7.06 -15.66
C GLN A 167 -7.20 5.58 -16.03
N ARG A 168 -6.01 4.97 -15.86
CA ARG A 168 -5.72 3.57 -16.16
C ARG A 168 -4.66 3.04 -15.20
N MET A 169 -4.65 1.74 -14.92
CA MET A 169 -3.64 1.12 -14.05
C MET A 169 -2.26 1.02 -14.72
N ASP A 170 -2.22 0.72 -16.01
CA ASP A 170 -1.00 0.56 -16.81
C ASP A 170 -0.39 1.89 -17.28
N ALA A 171 -1.21 2.94 -17.39
CA ALA A 171 -0.81 4.29 -17.80
C ALA A 171 -1.70 5.31 -17.09
N PRO A 172 -1.34 5.75 -15.88
CA PRO A 172 -2.20 6.59 -15.03
C PRO A 172 -2.75 7.86 -15.67
N GLY A 173 -2.01 8.49 -16.60
CA GLY A 173 -2.47 9.64 -17.38
C GLY A 173 -2.53 10.96 -16.62
N ARG A 174 -2.22 10.97 -15.30
CA ARG A 174 -2.24 12.12 -14.39
C ARG A 174 -0.92 12.22 -13.62
N ASN A 175 -0.77 13.23 -12.78
CA ASN A 175 0.38 13.40 -11.89
C ASN A 175 0.40 12.40 -10.70
N VAL A 176 -0.35 11.32 -10.78
CA VAL A 176 -0.53 10.30 -9.72
C VAL A 176 -0.15 8.93 -10.24
N THR A 177 0.58 8.17 -9.45
CA THR A 177 0.83 6.73 -9.58
C THR A 177 0.95 6.12 -8.19
N GLY A 178 1.25 4.83 -8.07
CA GLY A 178 1.50 4.24 -6.76
C GLY A 178 1.40 2.73 -6.71
N VAL A 179 1.16 2.25 -5.51
CA VAL A 179 1.15 0.83 -5.15
C VAL A 179 -0.26 0.44 -4.68
N TRP A 180 -0.88 -0.48 -5.44
CA TRP A 180 -2.21 -0.99 -5.13
C TRP A 180 -2.11 -2.25 -4.29
N GLN A 181 -2.96 -2.33 -3.27
CA GLN A 181 -3.04 -3.46 -2.36
C GLN A 181 -3.92 -4.57 -2.96
N SER A 182 -3.38 -5.78 -3.13
CA SER A 182 -4.09 -6.89 -3.76
C SER A 182 -4.89 -7.76 -2.78
N GLY A 183 -4.53 -7.71 -1.50
CA GLY A 183 -5.19 -8.42 -0.40
C GLY A 183 -4.81 -9.88 -0.23
N TYR A 184 -4.25 -10.56 -1.22
CA TYR A 184 -3.86 -12.00 -1.20
C TYR A 184 -4.88 -12.92 -0.52
N HIS A 185 -6.18 -12.61 -0.71
CA HIS A 185 -7.30 -13.31 -0.04
C HIS A 185 -7.39 -14.79 -0.42
N LYS A 186 -7.16 -15.10 -1.72
CA LYS A 186 -7.18 -16.49 -2.20
C LYS A 186 -6.04 -17.28 -1.57
N GLU A 187 -4.85 -16.72 -1.55
CA GLU A 187 -3.65 -17.35 -1.00
C GLU A 187 -3.81 -17.65 0.50
N SER A 188 -4.45 -16.75 1.24
CA SER A 188 -4.77 -16.98 2.66
C SER A 188 -5.77 -18.11 2.85
N LEU A 189 -6.81 -18.18 2.02
CA LEU A 189 -7.78 -19.27 2.05
C LEU A 189 -7.19 -20.59 1.53
N ASP A 190 -6.28 -20.54 0.54
CA ASP A 190 -5.53 -21.73 0.09
C ASP A 190 -4.65 -22.28 1.21
N LEU A 191 -3.96 -21.41 1.95
CA LEU A 191 -3.17 -21.81 3.11
C LEU A 191 -4.06 -22.41 4.20
N LEU A 192 -5.20 -21.77 4.50
CA LEU A 192 -6.17 -22.29 5.47
C LEU A 192 -6.65 -23.69 5.07
N LYS A 193 -7.00 -23.89 3.80
CA LYS A 193 -7.44 -25.20 3.29
C LYS A 193 -6.38 -26.29 3.40
N LYS A 194 -5.10 -25.93 3.25
CA LYS A 194 -3.98 -26.87 3.45
C LYS A 194 -3.76 -27.22 4.93
N ILE A 195 -3.88 -26.23 5.82
CA ILE A 195 -3.69 -26.40 7.28
C ILE A 195 -4.92 -27.09 7.91
N VAL A 196 -6.13 -26.81 7.40
CA VAL A 196 -7.39 -27.39 7.87
C VAL A 196 -8.12 -28.01 6.68
N PRO A 197 -7.72 -29.23 6.23
CA PRO A 197 -8.26 -29.86 5.02
C PRO A 197 -9.78 -30.13 5.08
N SER A 198 -10.34 -30.29 6.28
CA SER A 198 -11.78 -30.49 6.51
C SER A 198 -12.62 -29.24 6.24
N ALA A 199 -12.05 -28.02 6.31
CA ALA A 199 -12.80 -26.79 6.10
C ALA A 199 -13.36 -26.72 4.67
N GLN A 200 -14.66 -26.41 4.52
CA GLN A 200 -15.38 -26.29 3.25
C GLN A 200 -16.04 -24.91 3.09
N THR A 201 -16.33 -24.26 4.23
CA THR A 201 -17.15 -23.06 4.29
C THR A 201 -16.47 -21.98 5.13
N PHE A 202 -16.73 -20.71 4.77
CA PHE A 202 -16.30 -19.59 5.59
C PHE A 202 -17.34 -18.45 5.57
N ALA A 203 -17.23 -17.57 6.57
CA ALA A 203 -17.95 -16.31 6.61
C ALA A 203 -16.97 -15.15 6.79
N ILE A 204 -17.32 -13.95 6.29
CA ILE A 204 -16.53 -12.73 6.47
C ILE A 204 -17.01 -12.00 7.72
N LEU A 205 -16.08 -11.64 8.59
CA LEU A 205 -16.34 -10.79 9.75
C LEU A 205 -15.48 -9.52 9.66
N ALA A 206 -16.14 -8.34 9.65
CA ALA A 206 -15.48 -7.08 9.33
C ALA A 206 -16.15 -5.88 10.02
N CYS A 207 -15.38 -4.79 10.24
CA CYS A 207 -15.95 -3.47 10.47
C CYS A 207 -16.35 -2.81 9.15
N ASP A 208 -17.17 -1.76 9.23
CA ASP A 208 -17.62 -0.97 8.06
C ASP A 208 -16.73 0.26 7.89
N SER A 209 -15.69 0.14 7.07
CA SER A 209 -14.74 1.21 6.80
C SER A 209 -14.42 1.34 5.32
N GLU A 210 -13.80 2.46 4.94
CA GLU A 210 -13.37 2.73 3.57
C GLU A 210 -12.40 1.67 3.05
N SER A 211 -11.48 1.19 3.90
CA SER A 211 -10.51 0.14 3.54
C SER A 211 -11.13 -1.27 3.52
N THR A 212 -12.20 -1.51 4.27
CA THR A 212 -12.79 -2.86 4.41
C THR A 212 -13.76 -3.20 3.27
N ARG A 213 -14.62 -2.24 2.89
CA ARG A 213 -15.66 -2.46 1.86
C ARG A 213 -15.11 -3.00 0.53
N PRO A 214 -13.98 -2.48 -0.01
CA PRO A 214 -13.40 -3.01 -1.23
C PRO A 214 -12.95 -4.48 -1.11
N ASN A 215 -12.35 -4.86 0.01
CA ASN A 215 -11.90 -6.22 0.28
C ASN A 215 -13.09 -7.19 0.37
N VAL A 216 -14.13 -6.82 1.11
CA VAL A 216 -15.39 -7.61 1.15
C VAL A 216 -15.93 -7.85 -0.25
N LYS A 217 -16.04 -6.79 -1.05
CA LYS A 217 -16.54 -6.87 -2.42
C LYS A 217 -15.66 -7.76 -3.30
N LEU A 218 -14.35 -7.65 -3.20
CA LEU A 218 -13.41 -8.46 -3.97
C LEU A 218 -13.58 -9.96 -3.63
N ILE A 219 -13.68 -10.31 -2.34
CA ILE A 219 -13.89 -11.69 -1.90
C ILE A 219 -15.24 -12.23 -2.41
N GLU A 220 -16.32 -11.42 -2.36
CA GLU A 220 -17.62 -11.80 -2.92
C GLU A 220 -17.54 -12.07 -4.43
N GLU A 221 -16.85 -11.19 -5.18
CA GLU A 221 -16.64 -11.37 -6.62
C GLU A 221 -15.79 -12.62 -6.94
N MET A 222 -14.78 -12.91 -6.14
CA MET A 222 -13.98 -14.14 -6.28
C MET A 222 -14.81 -15.38 -5.96
N SER A 223 -15.62 -15.35 -4.90
CA SER A 223 -16.53 -16.42 -4.53
C SER A 223 -17.57 -16.69 -5.61
N ALA A 224 -18.20 -15.66 -6.16
CA ALA A 224 -19.19 -15.77 -7.23
C ALA A 224 -18.63 -16.41 -8.51
N ARG A 225 -17.33 -16.25 -8.76
CA ARG A 225 -16.62 -16.87 -9.90
C ARG A 225 -16.06 -18.26 -9.59
N GLY A 226 -16.28 -18.78 -8.38
CA GLY A 226 -15.70 -20.06 -7.96
C GLY A 226 -14.18 -20.06 -7.86
N ALA A 227 -13.56 -18.90 -7.62
CA ALA A 227 -12.11 -18.75 -7.59
C ALA A 227 -11.48 -19.05 -6.20
N LEU A 228 -12.30 -19.26 -5.18
CA LEU A 228 -11.86 -19.53 -3.81
C LEU A 228 -11.93 -21.04 -3.47
N PRO A 229 -11.02 -21.54 -2.62
CA PRO A 229 -10.99 -22.95 -2.24
C PRO A 229 -12.09 -23.33 -1.23
N LEU A 230 -12.71 -22.35 -0.57
CA LEU A 230 -13.82 -22.52 0.35
C LEU A 230 -15.04 -21.73 -0.14
N ARG A 231 -16.22 -22.20 0.23
CA ARG A 231 -17.47 -21.53 -0.12
C ARG A 231 -17.81 -20.43 0.90
N LEU A 232 -17.98 -19.21 0.42
CA LEU A 232 -18.53 -18.11 1.22
C LEU A 232 -20.01 -18.36 1.53
N VAL A 233 -20.38 -18.39 2.81
CA VAL A 233 -21.75 -18.65 3.29
C VAL A 233 -22.46 -17.36 3.69
N ASP A 234 -21.76 -16.47 4.38
CA ASP A 234 -22.35 -15.27 4.97
C ASP A 234 -21.28 -14.18 5.21
N LYS A 235 -21.72 -12.98 5.53
CA LYS A 235 -20.85 -11.86 5.93
C LYS A 235 -21.51 -11.01 7.00
N ALA A 236 -20.69 -10.41 7.84
CA ALA A 236 -21.07 -9.33 8.74
C ALA A 236 -20.12 -8.14 8.54
N VAL A 237 -20.67 -6.97 8.22
CA VAL A 237 -19.96 -5.71 8.05
C VAL A 237 -20.67 -4.69 8.92
N THR A 238 -20.11 -4.35 10.08
CA THR A 238 -20.75 -3.48 11.06
C THR A 238 -19.73 -2.77 11.94
N ASN A 239 -20.04 -1.54 12.36
CA ASN A 239 -19.25 -0.81 13.35
C ASN A 239 -19.80 -0.97 14.78
N SER A 240 -20.93 -1.67 14.98
CA SER A 240 -21.40 -2.03 16.32
C SER A 240 -20.62 -3.21 16.87
N PHE A 241 -19.87 -3.01 17.95
CA PHE A 241 -19.13 -4.10 18.61
C PHE A 241 -20.06 -5.20 19.11
N GLU A 242 -21.24 -4.86 19.61
CA GLU A 242 -22.24 -5.85 20.04
C GLU A 242 -22.70 -6.74 18.88
N GLN A 243 -23.09 -6.13 17.76
CA GLN A 243 -23.48 -6.88 16.55
C GLN A 243 -22.32 -7.72 16.01
N TRP A 244 -21.11 -7.19 16.01
CA TRP A 244 -19.91 -7.88 15.56
C TRP A 244 -19.65 -9.15 16.40
N LYS A 245 -19.81 -9.05 17.73
CA LYS A 245 -19.70 -10.21 18.66
C LYS A 245 -20.79 -11.24 18.42
N GLU A 246 -22.03 -10.79 18.28
CA GLU A 246 -23.18 -11.67 18.01
C GLU A 246 -22.99 -12.45 16.72
N ARG A 247 -22.55 -11.77 15.66
CA ARG A 247 -22.27 -12.39 14.36
C ARG A 247 -21.08 -13.35 14.39
N ALA A 248 -20.04 -13.04 15.16
CA ALA A 248 -18.90 -13.94 15.36
C ALA A 248 -19.34 -15.26 16.01
N LEU A 249 -20.17 -15.20 17.04
CA LEU A 249 -20.73 -16.39 17.73
C LEU A 249 -21.67 -17.20 16.81
N ASP A 250 -22.53 -16.51 16.04
CA ASP A 250 -23.42 -17.16 15.08
C ASP A 250 -22.59 -17.90 14.00
N PHE A 251 -21.56 -17.25 13.45
CA PHE A 251 -20.68 -17.89 12.46
C PHE A 251 -19.95 -19.09 13.01
N ALA A 252 -19.45 -19.03 14.26
CA ALA A 252 -18.75 -20.13 14.89
C ALA A 252 -19.60 -21.42 14.99
N GLY A 253 -20.92 -21.30 15.00
CA GLY A 253 -21.86 -22.45 14.99
C GLY A 253 -22.29 -22.90 13.58
N ARG A 254 -21.92 -22.21 12.51
CA ARG A 254 -22.49 -22.46 11.16
C ARG A 254 -21.47 -22.63 10.04
N VAL A 255 -20.24 -22.22 10.22
CA VAL A 255 -19.19 -22.31 9.20
C VAL A 255 -17.93 -22.95 9.78
N ASP A 256 -17.05 -23.42 8.89
CA ASP A 256 -15.80 -24.09 9.29
C ASP A 256 -14.67 -23.10 9.61
N ALA A 257 -14.76 -21.86 9.08
CA ALA A 257 -13.75 -20.84 9.30
C ALA A 257 -14.33 -19.41 9.22
N ILE A 258 -13.64 -18.45 9.84
CA ILE A 258 -13.92 -17.02 9.67
C ILE A 258 -12.79 -16.39 8.86
N TYR A 259 -13.16 -15.61 7.84
CA TYR A 259 -12.24 -14.70 7.18
C TYR A 259 -12.33 -13.33 7.87
N MET A 260 -11.30 -13.04 8.67
CA MET A 260 -11.25 -11.81 9.45
C MET A 260 -10.70 -10.67 8.58
N LEU A 261 -11.47 -9.61 8.47
CA LEU A 261 -11.03 -8.32 7.96
C LEU A 261 -10.93 -7.30 9.11
N ASN A 262 -10.60 -6.05 8.77
CA ASN A 262 -10.39 -5.01 9.78
C ASN A 262 -11.57 -4.94 10.76
N HIS A 263 -11.23 -4.72 12.04
CA HIS A 263 -12.17 -4.54 13.15
C HIS A 263 -11.77 -3.37 14.06
N ASP A 264 -11.20 -2.36 13.44
CA ASP A 264 -10.52 -1.22 14.04
C ASP A 264 -11.31 0.10 14.00
N THR A 265 -12.57 0.05 13.54
CA THR A 265 -13.52 1.16 13.61
C THR A 265 -14.76 0.81 14.46
N LEU A 266 -14.69 -0.29 15.22
CA LEU A 266 -15.81 -0.73 16.07
C LEU A 266 -16.12 0.29 17.17
N ARG A 267 -17.40 0.36 17.53
CA ARG A 267 -17.94 1.24 18.56
C ARG A 267 -18.73 0.41 19.57
N ASP A 268 -18.58 0.76 20.86
CA ASP A 268 -19.41 0.22 21.92
C ASP A 268 -20.84 0.82 21.90
N ARG A 269 -21.67 0.45 22.89
CA ARG A 269 -23.06 0.95 23.01
C ARG A 269 -23.18 2.44 23.25
N ASP A 270 -22.13 3.04 23.81
CA ASP A 270 -22.07 4.47 24.12
C ASP A 270 -21.42 5.28 22.97
N GLY A 271 -21.05 4.59 21.86
CA GLY A 271 -20.42 5.18 20.69
C GLY A 271 -18.91 5.40 20.83
N ASN A 272 -18.28 4.92 21.90
CA ASN A 272 -16.83 5.02 22.06
C ASN A 272 -16.11 4.04 21.15
N HIS A 273 -14.95 4.43 20.66
CA HIS A 273 -14.11 3.58 19.85
C HIS A 273 -13.59 2.37 20.64
N VAL A 274 -13.76 1.18 20.09
CA VAL A 274 -13.21 -0.07 20.64
C VAL A 274 -11.88 -0.34 19.93
N GLY A 275 -10.79 -0.34 20.72
CA GLY A 275 -9.46 -0.65 20.17
C GLY A 275 -9.40 -2.06 19.58
N TYR A 276 -8.66 -2.23 18.48
CA TYR A 276 -8.55 -3.51 17.78
C TYR A 276 -8.04 -4.65 18.66
N LEU A 277 -7.10 -4.39 19.59
CA LEU A 277 -6.64 -5.40 20.55
C LEU A 277 -7.73 -5.81 21.54
N THR A 278 -8.65 -4.91 21.91
CA THR A 278 -9.79 -5.23 22.77
C THR A 278 -10.78 -6.13 22.05
N ALA A 279 -11.08 -5.83 20.79
CA ALA A 279 -11.94 -6.66 19.96
C ALA A 279 -11.28 -8.03 19.68
N GLY A 280 -9.99 -8.04 19.35
CA GLY A 280 -9.20 -9.25 19.15
C GLY A 280 -9.15 -10.15 20.37
N ARG A 281 -8.96 -9.57 21.57
CA ARG A 281 -9.00 -10.32 22.84
C ARG A 281 -10.33 -11.02 23.03
N TRP A 282 -11.44 -10.28 22.91
CA TRP A 282 -12.78 -10.88 23.03
C TRP A 282 -12.96 -12.01 22.03
N TYR A 283 -12.53 -11.82 20.77
CA TYR A 283 -12.62 -12.84 19.72
C TYR A 283 -11.85 -14.11 20.09
N LEU A 284 -10.59 -13.99 20.48
CA LEU A 284 -9.73 -15.12 20.83
C LEU A 284 -10.24 -15.90 22.07
N GLU A 285 -10.89 -15.21 23.00
CA GLU A 285 -11.47 -15.82 24.19
C GLU A 285 -12.77 -16.59 23.91
N ASN A 286 -13.56 -16.15 22.91
CA ASN A 286 -14.92 -16.66 22.70
C ASN A 286 -15.10 -17.52 21.44
N ILE A 287 -14.25 -17.39 20.42
CA ILE A 287 -14.37 -18.09 19.14
C ILE A 287 -13.37 -19.25 19.09
N ARG A 288 -13.82 -20.42 18.64
CA ARG A 288 -13.02 -21.67 18.64
C ARG A 288 -13.02 -22.36 17.26
N ILE A 289 -13.17 -21.62 16.19
CA ILE A 289 -12.98 -22.10 14.82
C ILE A 289 -11.79 -21.39 14.16
N PRO A 290 -11.15 -21.99 13.14
CA PRO A 290 -10.01 -21.40 12.45
C PRO A 290 -10.36 -20.08 11.77
N GLU A 291 -9.39 -19.19 11.67
CA GLU A 291 -9.52 -17.96 10.90
C GLU A 291 -8.35 -17.74 9.94
N ALA A 292 -8.64 -17.07 8.83
CA ALA A 292 -7.67 -16.51 7.91
C ALA A 292 -7.85 -14.99 7.79
N SER A 293 -6.82 -14.30 7.39
CA SER A 293 -6.83 -12.85 7.14
C SER A 293 -5.87 -12.50 5.99
N HIS A 294 -5.64 -11.24 5.73
CA HIS A 294 -4.82 -10.78 4.61
C HIS A 294 -3.59 -9.96 5.00
N GLU A 295 -3.43 -9.63 6.29
CA GLU A 295 -2.32 -8.84 6.82
C GLU A 295 -1.71 -9.52 8.06
N ASP A 296 -0.42 -9.31 8.30
CA ASP A 296 0.30 -9.83 9.47
C ASP A 296 -0.23 -9.29 10.79
N GLN A 297 -0.84 -8.10 10.80
CA GLN A 297 -1.48 -7.52 11.97
C GLN A 297 -2.38 -8.55 12.69
N PHE A 298 -3.23 -9.26 11.95
CA PHE A 298 -4.19 -10.21 12.54
C PHE A 298 -3.50 -11.40 13.21
N VAL A 299 -2.41 -11.89 12.60
CA VAL A 299 -1.62 -12.99 13.19
C VAL A 299 -0.83 -12.51 14.41
N LEU A 300 -0.33 -11.27 14.38
CA LEU A 300 0.32 -10.65 15.53
C LEU A 300 -0.67 -10.37 16.67
N GLU A 301 -1.91 -10.02 16.38
CA GLU A 301 -2.99 -9.93 17.37
C GLU A 301 -3.27 -11.27 18.04
N GLY A 302 -3.11 -12.38 17.32
CA GLY A 302 -3.29 -13.73 17.82
C GLY A 302 -4.19 -14.62 16.96
N MET A 303 -4.65 -14.19 15.80
CA MET A 303 -5.43 -14.99 14.86
C MET A 303 -4.55 -15.99 14.11
N LEU A 304 -5.16 -17.03 13.51
CA LEU A 304 -4.43 -18.23 13.11
C LEU A 304 -3.43 -17.97 11.98
N LEU A 305 -3.86 -17.41 10.83
CA LEU A 305 -2.98 -17.36 9.67
C LEU A 305 -3.26 -16.21 8.69
N THR A 306 -2.23 -15.89 7.91
CA THR A 306 -2.33 -15.00 6.75
C THR A 306 -1.33 -15.36 5.65
N ALA A 307 -1.72 -15.07 4.40
CA ALA A 307 -0.80 -14.78 3.30
C ALA A 307 -0.63 -13.26 3.29
N ASN A 308 0.47 -12.77 3.85
CA ASN A 308 0.61 -11.37 4.22
C ASN A 308 0.64 -10.42 3.00
N ASP A 309 -0.29 -9.46 2.93
CA ASP A 309 -0.15 -8.27 2.10
C ASP A 309 0.69 -7.26 2.88
N SER A 310 2.00 -7.34 2.69
CA SER A 310 2.99 -6.72 3.56
C SER A 310 2.98 -5.19 3.51
N GLY A 311 2.66 -4.56 4.61
CA GLY A 311 2.77 -3.09 4.76
C GLY A 311 4.19 -2.60 4.50
N PHE A 312 5.21 -3.36 4.90
CA PHE A 312 6.60 -3.04 4.59
C PHE A 312 6.84 -2.99 3.06
N ASN A 313 6.39 -4.00 2.33
CA ASN A 313 6.55 -4.05 0.87
C ASN A 313 5.78 -2.92 0.18
N GLN A 314 4.59 -2.57 0.68
CA GLN A 314 3.80 -1.43 0.19
C GLN A 314 4.57 -0.11 0.30
N GLY A 315 5.05 0.23 1.48
CA GLY A 315 5.81 1.45 1.73
C GLY A 315 7.15 1.50 0.99
N HIS A 316 7.87 0.36 0.95
CA HIS A 316 9.16 0.25 0.27
C HIS A 316 9.01 0.50 -1.24
N LEU A 317 8.08 -0.20 -1.90
CA LEU A 317 7.84 -0.07 -3.34
C LEU A 317 7.32 1.34 -3.70
N ALA A 318 6.47 1.93 -2.85
CA ALA A 318 6.00 3.30 -3.07
C ALA A 318 7.16 4.30 -3.06
N PHE A 319 8.12 4.16 -2.13
CA PHE A 319 9.27 5.05 -2.12
C PHE A 319 10.26 4.74 -3.26
N GLU A 320 10.40 3.51 -3.74
CA GLU A 320 11.16 3.21 -4.97
C GLU A 320 10.59 3.99 -6.16
N MET A 321 9.25 3.99 -6.33
CA MET A 321 8.58 4.76 -7.39
C MET A 321 8.81 6.27 -7.19
N ALA A 322 8.74 6.76 -5.95
CA ALA A 322 9.04 8.15 -5.62
C ALA A 322 10.49 8.52 -5.97
N HIS A 323 11.43 7.64 -5.69
CA HIS A 323 12.85 7.82 -6.07
C HIS A 323 13.03 7.91 -7.59
N GLU A 324 12.37 7.05 -8.37
CA GLU A 324 12.41 7.10 -9.83
C GLU A 324 11.92 8.47 -10.37
N ILE A 325 10.86 9.02 -9.77
CA ILE A 325 10.35 10.37 -10.09
C ILE A 325 11.37 11.44 -9.72
N LEU A 326 11.85 11.43 -8.47
CA LEU A 326 12.74 12.48 -7.95
C LEU A 326 14.13 12.50 -8.56
N SER A 327 14.69 11.31 -8.89
CA SER A 327 16.07 11.18 -9.39
C SER A 327 16.17 11.17 -10.91
N ARG A 328 15.19 10.58 -11.60
CA ARG A 328 15.20 10.39 -13.05
C ARG A 328 14.20 11.28 -13.78
N GLY A 329 13.37 12.02 -13.07
CA GLY A 329 12.33 12.87 -13.66
C GLY A 329 11.23 12.06 -14.39
N LEU A 330 11.00 10.81 -13.99
CA LEU A 330 9.93 10.01 -14.58
C LEU A 330 8.57 10.62 -14.26
N SER A 331 7.70 10.67 -15.26
CA SER A 331 6.34 11.20 -15.07
C SER A 331 5.43 10.13 -14.46
N PRO A 332 4.74 10.43 -13.35
CA PRO A 332 3.73 9.54 -12.78
C PRO A 332 2.69 9.08 -13.80
N ALA A 333 2.32 9.96 -14.75
CA ALA A 333 1.35 9.68 -15.81
C ALA A 333 1.69 8.46 -16.68
N ARG A 334 2.97 8.08 -16.73
CA ARG A 334 3.49 6.96 -17.54
C ARG A 334 3.99 5.79 -16.70
N MET A 335 3.96 5.91 -15.39
CA MET A 335 4.39 4.86 -14.47
C MET A 335 3.18 4.01 -14.08
N ALA A 336 3.11 2.79 -14.58
CA ALA A 336 2.05 1.86 -14.20
C ALA A 336 1.92 1.74 -12.68
N VAL A 337 0.69 1.63 -12.19
CA VAL A 337 0.44 1.25 -10.80
C VAL A 337 1.00 -0.15 -10.59
N ARG A 338 1.73 -0.34 -9.50
CA ARG A 338 2.39 -1.61 -9.16
C ARG A 338 1.67 -2.28 -8.00
N THR A 339 1.84 -3.59 -7.90
CA THR A 339 1.47 -4.39 -6.73
C THR A 339 2.75 -5.06 -6.23
N PRO A 340 3.10 -4.97 -4.94
CA PRO A 340 4.28 -5.63 -4.44
C PRO A 340 4.06 -7.14 -4.41
N GLU A 341 5.14 -7.90 -4.32
CA GLU A 341 5.07 -9.33 -4.05
C GLU A 341 4.45 -9.57 -2.67
N ARG A 342 3.77 -10.71 -2.52
CA ARG A 342 3.25 -11.18 -1.24
C ARG A 342 4.38 -11.22 -0.20
N GLY A 343 4.06 -10.85 1.02
CA GLY A 343 4.89 -11.12 2.18
C GLY A 343 4.84 -12.61 2.59
N PRO A 344 5.35 -12.94 3.79
CA PRO A 344 5.41 -14.33 4.27
C PRO A 344 4.02 -14.95 4.47
N TYR A 345 3.95 -16.27 4.35
CA TYR A 345 2.89 -17.08 4.97
C TYR A 345 3.17 -17.14 6.47
N MET A 346 2.28 -16.55 7.26
CA MET A 346 2.44 -16.46 8.71
C MET A 346 1.36 -17.27 9.42
N VAL A 347 1.76 -17.95 10.50
CA VAL A 347 0.84 -18.73 11.34
C VAL A 347 1.14 -18.45 12.80
N ASN A 348 0.09 -18.25 13.61
CA ASN A 348 0.19 -18.13 15.05
C ASN A 348 0.11 -19.51 15.70
N ARG A 349 1.24 -19.97 16.27
CA ARG A 349 1.37 -21.29 16.88
C ARG A 349 0.53 -21.41 18.15
N GLN A 350 0.39 -20.34 18.93
CA GLN A 350 -0.45 -20.36 20.14
C GLN A 350 -1.91 -20.58 19.75
N ARG A 351 -2.38 -19.90 18.71
CA ARG A 351 -3.74 -20.08 18.21
C ARG A 351 -3.98 -21.46 17.63
N ALA A 352 -3.03 -21.99 16.83
CA ALA A 352 -3.11 -23.33 16.29
C ALA A 352 -3.30 -24.37 17.41
N ARG A 353 -2.49 -24.28 18.48
CA ARG A 353 -2.64 -25.15 19.68
C ARG A 353 -3.99 -24.99 20.36
N ALA A 354 -4.48 -23.74 20.54
CA ALA A 354 -5.77 -23.46 21.16
C ALA A 354 -6.97 -24.01 20.36
N LEU A 355 -6.79 -24.15 19.04
CA LEU A 355 -7.79 -24.71 18.13
C LEU A 355 -7.62 -26.23 17.90
N GLY A 356 -6.57 -26.84 18.43
CA GLY A 356 -6.24 -28.26 18.15
C GLY A 356 -5.79 -28.50 16.71
N VAL A 357 -5.25 -27.47 16.04
CA VAL A 357 -4.74 -27.56 14.66
C VAL A 357 -3.31 -28.06 14.70
N ASP A 358 -3.05 -29.20 14.04
CA ASP A 358 -1.70 -29.73 13.88
C ASP A 358 -0.99 -29.03 12.70
N LEU A 359 0.23 -28.59 12.94
CA LEU A 359 1.07 -27.90 11.97
C LEU A 359 2.23 -28.76 11.42
N GLU A 360 2.47 -29.96 11.99
CA GLU A 360 3.68 -30.75 11.67
C GLU A 360 3.79 -31.06 10.17
N GLU A 361 2.72 -31.51 9.53
CA GLU A 361 2.71 -31.88 8.12
C GLU A 361 2.75 -30.68 7.16
N VAL A 362 2.53 -29.47 7.66
CA VAL A 362 2.42 -28.23 6.84
C VAL A 362 3.48 -27.18 7.15
N LEU A 363 4.43 -27.47 8.06
CA LEU A 363 5.50 -26.53 8.45
C LEU A 363 6.29 -26.02 7.23
N TYR A 364 6.47 -26.84 6.19
CA TYR A 364 7.20 -26.46 4.97
C TYR A 364 6.50 -25.37 4.13
N LEU A 365 5.22 -25.09 4.41
CA LEU A 365 4.44 -24.03 3.75
C LEU A 365 4.53 -22.70 4.50
N ILE A 366 5.01 -22.69 5.73
CA ILE A 366 4.95 -21.57 6.65
C ILE A 366 6.30 -20.86 6.62
N ASP A 367 6.29 -19.59 6.23
CA ASP A 367 7.50 -18.78 6.20
C ASP A 367 7.84 -18.24 7.60
N GLU A 368 6.80 -17.87 8.39
CA GLU A 368 6.98 -17.32 9.74
C GLU A 368 5.98 -17.94 10.74
N LEU A 369 6.52 -18.40 11.88
CA LEU A 369 5.72 -18.84 13.04
C LEU A 369 5.74 -17.79 14.14
N ILE A 370 4.56 -17.37 14.59
CA ILE A 370 4.39 -16.39 15.65
C ILE A 370 3.99 -17.10 16.95
N ASP A 371 4.75 -16.88 17.99
CA ASP A 371 4.55 -17.52 19.32
C ASP A 371 3.95 -16.58 20.36
N ARG A 372 3.43 -15.43 19.96
CA ARG A 372 2.79 -14.45 20.84
C ARG A 372 1.45 -13.97 20.26
N SER A 373 0.60 -13.43 21.11
CA SER A 373 -0.71 -12.87 20.76
C SER A 373 -0.85 -11.53 21.47
N LEU A 374 -0.64 -10.43 20.74
CA LEU A 374 -0.69 -9.06 21.29
C LEU A 374 -2.01 -8.76 22.01
N ALA A 375 -3.12 -9.29 21.51
CA ALA A 375 -4.42 -9.10 22.11
C ALA A 375 -4.56 -9.82 23.48
N LEU A 376 -3.73 -10.83 23.79
CA LEU A 376 -3.71 -11.57 25.06
C LEU A 376 -2.61 -11.10 26.01
N GLU A 377 -1.67 -10.27 25.56
CA GLU A 377 -0.66 -9.66 26.42
C GLU A 377 -1.32 -8.63 27.35
N ARG A 378 -0.82 -8.55 28.58
CA ARG A 378 -1.37 -7.66 29.63
C ARG A 378 -0.71 -6.30 29.64
#